data_824aa332e5bb72597f79aa71948bf1c8
#
_entry.id   824aa332e5bb72597f79aa71948bf1c8
#
_cell.length_a   1.000
_cell.length_b   1.000
_cell.length_c   1.000
_cell.angle_alpha   90.00
_cell.angle_beta   90.00
_cell.angle_gamma   90.00
#
_symmetry.space_group_name_H-M   'P 1'
#
loop_
_entity.id
_entity.type
_entity.pdbx_description
1 polymer ?
#
loop_
_entity_poly.entity_id
_entity_poly.type
_entity_poly.pdbx_seq_one_letter_code
_entity_poly.pdbx_strand_id
1 'polypeptide(L)'
;SGPQFLLIVTQKGKGFEPAEQQPTQYHATAPGFYNKALDALDKSSEKEKEKEKTILTYTQVFSEWIVDAAHKNEQLIAITPAMREGSGLVEFSEQFSDRYYDV
;
A
#
# COMPACT_ATOMS: atom_id res chain seq x y z
N SER A 1 4.27 44.20 -6.66
CA SER A 1 4.74 43.04 -5.86
C SER A 1 3.69 42.75 -4.81
N GLY A 2 3.05 41.58 -4.87
CA GLY A 2 2.05 41.10 -3.94
C GLY A 2 2.23 39.60 -3.70
N PRO A 3 1.37 38.96 -2.91
CA PRO A 3 1.39 37.53 -2.71
C PRO A 3 1.28 36.81 -4.05
N GLN A 4 2.13 35.79 -4.25
CA GLN A 4 2.13 34.97 -5.45
C GLN A 4 1.87 33.52 -5.05
N PHE A 5 1.10 32.81 -5.87
CA PHE A 5 0.83 31.39 -5.69
C PHE A 5 1.48 30.60 -6.82
N LEU A 6 2.29 29.59 -6.47
CA LEU A 6 2.91 28.67 -7.41
C LEU A 6 2.37 27.26 -7.16
N LEU A 7 1.61 26.72 -8.12
CA LEU A 7 1.19 25.34 -8.11
C LEU A 7 2.20 24.50 -8.91
N ILE A 8 2.82 23.55 -8.24
CA ILE A 8 3.70 22.56 -8.88
C ILE A 8 3.00 21.20 -8.87
N VAL A 9 2.79 20.64 -10.06
CA VAL A 9 2.21 19.30 -10.23
C VAL A 9 3.32 18.34 -10.63
N THR A 10 3.53 17.29 -9.84
CA THR A 10 4.54 16.26 -10.08
C THR A 10 3.90 14.88 -10.16
N GLN A 11 4.59 13.95 -10.79
CA GLN A 11 4.20 12.54 -10.84
C GLN A 11 5.19 11.72 -10.01
N LYS A 12 4.70 10.99 -9.00
CA LYS A 12 5.54 10.08 -8.20
C LYS A 12 6.13 9.00 -9.10
N GLY A 13 7.44 8.72 -8.92
CA GLY A 13 8.13 7.69 -9.70
C GLY A 13 8.54 8.09 -11.10
N LYS A 14 8.29 9.33 -11.54
CA LYS A 14 8.59 9.82 -12.90
C LYS A 14 10.01 9.50 -13.33
N GLY A 15 10.15 8.84 -14.49
CA GLY A 15 11.43 8.41 -15.04
C GLY A 15 11.86 6.98 -14.68
N PHE A 16 11.06 6.28 -13.83
CA PHE A 16 11.26 4.86 -13.53
C PHE A 16 9.92 4.13 -13.68
N GLU A 17 9.74 3.46 -14.81
CA GLU A 17 8.46 2.86 -15.19
C GLU A 17 7.80 1.99 -14.11
N PRO A 18 8.52 1.09 -13.38
CA PRO A 18 7.89 0.31 -12.31
C PRO A 18 7.32 1.19 -11.18
N ALA A 19 7.96 2.31 -10.87
CA ALA A 19 7.47 3.24 -9.85
C ALA A 19 6.31 4.11 -10.37
N GLU A 20 6.24 4.38 -11.66
CA GLU A 20 5.11 5.08 -12.26
C GLU A 20 3.84 4.21 -12.20
N GLN A 21 3.98 2.89 -12.39
CA GLN A 21 2.89 1.92 -12.33
C GLN A 21 2.46 1.61 -10.89
N GLN A 22 3.41 1.58 -9.94
CA GLN A 22 3.16 1.23 -8.55
C GLN A 22 3.82 2.23 -7.57
N PRO A 23 3.38 3.50 -7.57
CA PRO A 23 4.06 4.57 -6.83
C PRO A 23 4.08 4.34 -5.32
N THR A 24 3.09 3.67 -4.77
CA THR A 24 3.01 3.35 -3.33
C THR A 24 4.07 2.33 -2.93
N GLN A 25 4.27 1.29 -3.73
CA GLN A 25 5.27 0.25 -3.46
C GLN A 25 6.72 0.79 -3.48
N TYR A 26 6.96 1.78 -4.35
CA TYR A 26 8.28 2.41 -4.49
C TYR A 26 8.45 3.67 -3.64
N HIS A 27 7.51 3.99 -2.78
CA HIS A 27 7.60 5.15 -1.89
C HIS A 27 8.69 4.97 -0.81
N ALA A 28 8.86 3.74 -0.29
CA ALA A 28 9.92 3.38 0.65
C ALA A 28 10.56 2.05 0.20
N THR A 29 11.67 2.15 -0.53
CA THR A 29 12.33 0.99 -1.12
C THR A 29 13.44 0.44 -0.25
N ALA A 30 13.50 -0.88 -0.09
CA ALA A 30 14.60 -1.55 0.58
C ALA A 30 15.86 -1.60 -0.32
N PRO A 31 17.06 -1.77 0.24
CA PRO A 31 18.29 -2.01 -0.55
C PRO A 31 18.09 -3.14 -1.55
N GLY A 32 18.60 -2.98 -2.76
CA GLY A 32 18.49 -3.99 -3.83
C GLY A 32 17.15 -4.00 -4.59
N PHE A 33 16.25 -3.05 -4.34
CA PHE A 33 14.96 -2.94 -5.05
C PHE A 33 15.12 -2.89 -6.57
N TYR A 34 16.17 -2.25 -7.07
CA TYR A 34 16.44 -2.09 -8.49
C TYR A 34 16.63 -3.44 -9.19
N ASN A 35 17.41 -4.34 -8.60
CA ASN A 35 17.64 -5.68 -9.14
C ASN A 35 16.35 -6.50 -9.16
N LYS A 36 15.53 -6.41 -8.09
CA LYS A 36 14.22 -7.08 -8.03
C LYS A 36 13.24 -6.52 -9.06
N ALA A 37 13.28 -5.22 -9.33
CA ALA A 37 12.45 -4.59 -10.34
C ALA A 37 12.84 -5.02 -11.76
N LEU A 38 14.13 -5.11 -12.06
CA LEU A 38 14.62 -5.62 -13.34
C LEU A 38 14.28 -7.10 -13.54
N ASP A 39 14.46 -7.94 -12.51
CA ASP A 39 14.08 -9.34 -12.52
C ASP A 39 12.56 -9.54 -12.74
N ALA A 40 11.74 -8.63 -12.25
CA ALA A 40 10.28 -8.67 -12.47
C ALA A 40 9.88 -8.29 -13.89
N LEU A 41 10.62 -7.40 -14.54
CA LEU A 41 10.39 -7.03 -15.94
C LEU A 41 10.83 -8.16 -16.92
N ASP A 42 11.85 -8.92 -16.56
CA ASP A 42 12.36 -10.03 -17.38
C ASP A 42 11.52 -11.32 -17.24
N LYS A 43 10.74 -11.43 -16.16
CA LYS A 43 9.90 -12.61 -15.86
C LYS A 43 8.43 -12.37 -16.24
N SER A 44 8.15 -12.22 -17.53
CA SER A 44 6.83 -12.52 -18.08
C SER A 44 6.63 -14.02 -18.28
N SER A 45 6.93 -14.85 -17.29
CA SER A 45 6.54 -16.25 -17.27
C SER A 45 6.69 -16.85 -15.87
N GLU A 46 5.55 -17.25 -15.34
CA GLU A 46 5.34 -18.31 -14.35
C GLU A 46 6.52 -18.64 -13.43
N LYS A 47 6.42 -18.25 -12.15
CA LYS A 47 6.94 -19.12 -11.09
C LYS A 47 6.09 -19.05 -9.83
N GLU A 48 5.64 -20.23 -9.48
CA GLU A 48 4.99 -20.67 -8.27
C GLU A 48 5.53 -19.96 -7.02
N LYS A 49 4.60 -19.45 -6.23
CA LYS A 49 4.87 -19.02 -4.85
C LYS A 49 5.28 -20.27 -4.06
N GLU A 50 6.55 -20.51 -3.90
CA GLU A 50 7.03 -21.31 -2.79
C GLU A 50 6.45 -20.71 -1.51
N LYS A 51 5.67 -21.52 -0.80
CA LYS A 51 5.17 -21.20 0.54
C LYS A 51 6.36 -21.19 1.49
N GLU A 52 7.10 -20.10 1.53
CA GLU A 52 7.88 -19.77 2.72
C GLU A 52 6.89 -19.78 3.90
N LYS A 53 7.25 -20.46 4.98
CA LYS A 53 6.51 -20.40 6.24
C LYS A 53 6.49 -18.95 6.69
N THR A 54 5.44 -18.24 6.31
CA THR A 54 5.31 -16.81 6.54
C THR A 54 5.06 -16.62 8.02
N ILE A 55 6.07 -16.15 8.72
CA ILE A 55 5.88 -15.62 10.08
C ILE A 55 4.98 -14.41 9.90
N LEU A 56 3.76 -14.48 10.42
CA LEU A 56 2.79 -13.39 10.36
C LEU A 56 3.38 -12.15 11.05
N THR A 57 3.34 -11.03 10.36
CA THR A 57 3.69 -9.75 10.97
C THR A 57 2.53 -9.24 11.84
N TYR A 58 2.82 -8.35 12.79
CA TYR A 58 1.77 -7.70 13.58
C TYR A 58 0.72 -6.99 12.71
N THR A 59 1.14 -6.38 11.60
CA THR A 59 0.26 -5.73 10.63
C THR A 59 -0.72 -6.73 9.99
N GLN A 60 -0.25 -7.92 9.63
CA GLN A 60 -1.13 -8.97 9.07
C GLN A 60 -2.14 -9.49 10.09
N VAL A 61 -1.69 -9.76 11.31
CA VAL A 61 -2.59 -10.17 12.40
C VAL A 61 -3.64 -9.11 12.71
N PHE A 62 -3.24 -7.84 12.72
CA PHE A 62 -4.16 -6.72 12.92
C PHE A 62 -5.16 -6.59 11.76
N SER A 63 -4.71 -6.75 10.52
CA SER A 63 -5.57 -6.67 9.33
C SER A 63 -6.69 -7.71 9.38
N GLU A 64 -6.37 -8.96 9.67
CA GLU A 64 -7.36 -10.04 9.82
C GLU A 64 -8.33 -9.75 10.98
N TRP A 65 -7.77 -9.33 12.13
CA TRP A 65 -8.57 -9.05 13.33
C TRP A 65 -9.56 -7.90 13.11
N ILE A 66 -9.14 -6.78 12.50
CA ILE A 66 -10.03 -5.62 12.34
C ILE A 66 -11.16 -5.88 11.35
N VAL A 67 -10.93 -6.68 10.32
CA VAL A 67 -11.96 -7.13 9.38
C VAL A 67 -12.97 -8.02 10.10
N ASP A 68 -12.52 -9.01 10.87
CA ASP A 68 -13.40 -9.87 11.67
C ASP A 68 -14.20 -9.08 12.72
N ALA A 69 -13.58 -8.11 13.37
CA ALA A 69 -14.25 -7.21 14.31
C ALA A 69 -15.32 -6.34 13.63
N ALA A 70 -15.06 -5.86 12.42
CA ALA A 70 -16.00 -5.04 11.66
C ALA A 70 -17.23 -5.82 11.18
N HIS A 71 -17.08 -7.10 10.88
CA HIS A 71 -18.21 -7.98 10.60
C HIS A 71 -19.11 -8.18 11.82
N LYS A 72 -18.52 -8.18 13.01
CA LYS A 72 -19.25 -8.35 14.28
C LYS A 72 -19.82 -7.05 14.83
N ASN A 73 -19.27 -5.92 14.44
CA ASN A 73 -19.68 -4.60 14.95
C ASN A 73 -19.77 -3.58 13.82
N GLU A 74 -20.99 -3.23 13.43
CA GLU A 74 -21.27 -2.27 12.37
C GLU A 74 -20.90 -0.83 12.74
N GLN A 75 -20.71 -0.52 14.00
CA GLN A 75 -20.31 0.81 14.49
C GLN A 75 -18.79 1.03 14.44
N LEU A 76 -18.00 0.00 14.13
CA LEU A 76 -16.56 0.11 14.02
C LEU A 76 -16.20 0.89 12.76
N ILE A 77 -15.45 1.98 12.94
CA ILE A 77 -14.85 2.78 11.86
C ILE A 77 -13.34 2.76 11.97
N ALA A 78 -12.64 2.94 10.85
CA ALA A 78 -11.19 3.06 10.82
C ALA A 78 -10.77 4.41 10.22
N ILE A 79 -9.84 5.08 10.89
CA ILE A 79 -9.28 6.37 10.45
C ILE A 79 -7.75 6.24 10.43
N THR A 80 -7.11 6.64 9.32
CA THR A 80 -5.65 6.61 9.18
C THR A 80 -5.14 7.87 8.47
N PRO A 81 -3.97 8.41 8.86
CA PRO A 81 -3.35 9.53 8.16
C PRO A 81 -2.44 9.01 7.04
N ALA A 82 -2.97 8.81 5.83
CA ALA A 82 -2.25 8.35 4.63
C ALA A 82 -1.39 7.08 4.84
N MET A 83 -1.85 6.16 5.72
CA MET A 83 -1.07 4.99 6.14
C MET A 83 -1.82 3.67 5.92
N ARG A 84 -2.69 3.59 4.91
CA ARG A 84 -3.56 2.44 4.64
C ARG A 84 -2.80 1.11 4.61
N GLU A 85 -1.72 1.04 3.83
CA GLU A 85 -0.90 -0.18 3.67
C GLU A 85 -0.12 -0.50 4.95
N GLY A 86 0.55 0.51 5.51
CA GLY A 86 1.38 0.35 6.72
C GLY A 86 0.59 -0.01 7.96
N SER A 87 -0.66 0.45 8.06
CA SER A 87 -1.57 0.13 9.16
C SER A 87 -2.27 -1.22 9.01
N GLY A 88 -2.16 -1.90 7.85
CA GLY A 88 -2.91 -3.13 7.59
C GLY A 88 -4.40 -2.91 7.36
N LEU A 89 -4.79 -1.72 6.87
CA LEU A 89 -6.19 -1.34 6.65
C LEU A 89 -6.65 -1.50 5.19
N VAL A 90 -5.84 -2.12 4.34
CA VAL A 90 -6.18 -2.32 2.92
C VAL A 90 -7.48 -3.09 2.78
N GLU A 91 -7.54 -4.29 3.35
CA GLU A 91 -8.71 -5.16 3.26
C GLU A 91 -9.96 -4.55 3.91
N PHE A 92 -9.78 -3.87 5.07
CA PHE A 92 -10.86 -3.14 5.70
C PHE A 92 -11.42 -2.04 4.79
N SER A 93 -10.56 -1.25 4.14
CA SER A 93 -10.97 -0.17 3.24
C SER A 93 -11.71 -0.67 1.99
N GLU A 94 -11.40 -1.87 1.52
CA GLU A 94 -12.07 -2.50 0.37
C GLU A 94 -13.44 -3.09 0.73
N GLN A 95 -13.54 -3.74 1.90
CA GLN A 95 -14.78 -4.37 2.35
C GLN A 95 -15.76 -3.40 3.02
N PHE A 96 -15.25 -2.35 3.68
CA PHE A 96 -16.02 -1.40 4.48
C PHE A 96 -15.69 0.05 4.12
N SER A 97 -15.76 0.39 2.84
CA SER A 97 -15.36 1.70 2.30
C SER A 97 -16.15 2.88 2.90
N ASP A 98 -17.38 2.63 3.34
CA ASP A 98 -18.26 3.60 4.02
C ASP A 98 -17.85 3.88 5.48
N ARG A 99 -16.99 3.05 6.05
CA ARG A 99 -16.49 3.12 7.43
C ARG A 99 -14.97 3.34 7.51
N TYR A 100 -14.32 3.60 6.38
CA TYR A 100 -12.90 3.89 6.29
C TYR A 100 -12.67 5.35 5.90
N TYR A 101 -11.79 6.03 6.63
CA TYR A 101 -11.43 7.43 6.40
C TYR A 101 -9.91 7.60 6.37
N ASP A 102 -9.42 8.16 5.27
CA ASP A 102 -8.03 8.59 5.11
C ASP A 102 -7.96 10.11 5.23
N VAL A 103 -7.16 10.63 6.14
CA VAL A 103 -7.09 12.05 6.48
C VAL A 103 -5.72 12.67 6.26
#